data_50c4e1f701541bd401b32da2dbd056cb
#
_entry.id   50c4e1f701541bd401b32da2dbd056cb
#
_cell.length_a   1.000
_cell.length_b   1.000
_cell.length_c   1.000
_cell.angle_alpha   90.00
_cell.angle_beta   90.00
_cell.angle_gamma   90.00
#
_symmetry.space_group_name_H-M   'P 1'
#
loop_
_entity.id
_entity.type
_entity.pdbx_description
1 polymer ?
#
loop_
_entity_poly.entity_id
_entity_poly.type
_entity_poly.pdbx_seq_one_letter_code
_entity_poly.pdbx_strand_id
1 'polypeptide(L)'
;KKHGRHLIVPLHADIITSCRKIGFDNLNPIIWHKISNAAYEVKGKSRFLGKPYEPNAIIKNDIEYILMQRKPGGYRKPTDEQRILSKITKKEFDEWFRQFWNITGASTKNHPAPFPYELAYRLIRMFSFYGDTVLDPLCGTGTTMLAAMRTDRHSIGVEIDPEYCRISLNRLGQESNNLFNNVVLKSLSFSENQRLRVVRDSKLSSWRTVSKNAIESFSVTSKSKKLVIKKFRTIPGVGNKIAEMLWELGLRSVEELKGRNPEELYKRFCELKGSRIDRCMLYVLRCAVYYASNTAHDPQLLKWWNWKDK
;
A
#
# COMPACT_ATOMS: atom_id res chain seq x y z
N LYS A 1 -34.65 12.82 -1.07
CA LYS A 1 -35.99 12.41 -1.61
C LYS A 1 -36.56 13.54 -2.45
N LYS A 2 -36.88 13.32 -3.72
CA LYS A 2 -37.60 14.27 -4.55
C LYS A 2 -39.08 13.84 -4.59
N HIS A 3 -40.00 14.74 -4.22
CA HIS A 3 -41.45 14.46 -4.14
C HIS A 3 -41.82 13.23 -3.27
N GLY A 4 -41.13 13.01 -2.17
CA GLY A 4 -41.39 11.89 -1.25
C GLY A 4 -40.94 10.51 -1.75
N ARG A 5 -40.43 10.39 -2.98
CA ARG A 5 -39.95 9.15 -3.57
C ARG A 5 -38.47 8.93 -3.32
N HIS A 6 -38.05 7.66 -3.16
CA HIS A 6 -36.66 7.27 -3.08
C HIS A 6 -36.03 7.36 -4.49
N LEU A 7 -34.92 8.11 -4.61
CA LEU A 7 -34.16 8.25 -5.83
C LEU A 7 -32.71 7.85 -5.57
N ILE A 8 -32.14 7.07 -6.48
CA ILE A 8 -30.73 6.75 -6.51
C ILE A 8 -30.09 7.56 -7.64
N VAL A 9 -29.01 8.30 -7.30
CA VAL A 9 -28.20 8.99 -8.29
C VAL A 9 -27.16 7.98 -8.81
N PRO A 10 -27.10 7.68 -10.12
CA PRO A 10 -26.15 6.74 -10.69
C PRO A 10 -24.77 7.39 -10.85
N LEU A 11 -24.14 7.78 -9.72
CA LEU A 11 -22.89 8.53 -9.68
C LEU A 11 -21.77 7.89 -10.51
N HIS A 12 -21.69 6.56 -10.51
CA HIS A 12 -20.72 5.81 -11.30
C HIS A 12 -20.86 6.09 -12.81
N ALA A 13 -22.09 6.18 -13.32
CA ALA A 13 -22.36 6.47 -14.74
C ALA A 13 -21.99 7.92 -15.09
N ASP A 14 -22.28 8.87 -14.19
CA ASP A 14 -21.94 10.29 -14.37
C ASP A 14 -20.42 10.49 -14.39
N ILE A 15 -19.68 9.84 -13.50
CA ILE A 15 -18.22 9.86 -13.46
C ILE A 15 -17.64 9.27 -14.75
N ILE A 16 -18.10 8.09 -15.19
CA ILE A 16 -17.65 7.45 -16.43
C ILE A 16 -17.87 8.38 -17.61
N THR A 17 -19.05 8.98 -17.72
CA THR A 17 -19.40 9.90 -18.81
C THR A 17 -18.51 11.13 -18.78
N SER A 18 -18.26 11.70 -17.62
CA SER A 18 -17.40 12.86 -17.46
C SER A 18 -15.93 12.54 -17.79
N CYS A 19 -15.41 11.41 -17.34
CA CYS A 19 -14.05 10.94 -17.65
C CYS A 19 -13.86 10.74 -19.17
N ARG A 20 -14.84 10.15 -19.84
CA ARG A 20 -14.81 10.00 -21.32
C ARG A 20 -14.78 11.34 -22.03
N LYS A 21 -15.57 12.32 -21.59
CA LYS A 21 -15.60 13.67 -22.19
C LYS A 21 -14.25 14.39 -22.10
N ILE A 22 -13.48 14.14 -21.05
CA ILE A 22 -12.13 14.71 -20.85
C ILE A 22 -11.01 13.85 -21.42
N GLY A 23 -11.34 12.72 -22.08
CA GLY A 23 -10.43 11.94 -22.88
C GLY A 23 -9.79 10.73 -22.15
N PHE A 24 -10.37 10.25 -21.05
CA PHE A 24 -9.92 8.99 -20.45
C PHE A 24 -10.48 7.77 -21.19
N ASP A 25 -9.65 6.73 -21.32
CA ASP A 25 -10.09 5.40 -21.72
C ASP A 25 -10.82 4.72 -20.56
N ASN A 26 -11.98 4.17 -20.88
CA ASN A 26 -12.79 3.44 -19.91
C ASN A 26 -12.44 1.95 -19.95
N LEU A 27 -12.15 1.36 -18.81
CA LEU A 27 -11.89 -0.07 -18.65
C LEU A 27 -13.04 -0.75 -17.90
N ASN A 28 -13.03 -2.08 -17.85
CA ASN A 28 -14.03 -2.82 -17.09
C ASN A 28 -13.97 -2.43 -15.62
N PRO A 29 -15.08 -2.00 -15.00
CA PRO A 29 -15.11 -1.71 -13.57
C PRO A 29 -15.02 -2.99 -12.75
N ILE A 30 -14.56 -2.86 -11.51
CA ILE A 30 -14.66 -3.91 -10.50
C ILE A 30 -15.87 -3.59 -9.64
N ILE A 31 -16.67 -4.59 -9.32
CA ILE A 31 -17.82 -4.52 -8.41
C ILE A 31 -17.36 -5.08 -7.06
N TRP A 32 -17.28 -4.19 -6.09
CA TRP A 32 -16.98 -4.59 -4.72
C TRP A 32 -18.26 -4.85 -3.94
N HIS A 33 -18.49 -6.10 -3.55
CA HIS A 33 -19.61 -6.52 -2.72
C HIS A 33 -19.22 -6.48 -1.23
N LYS A 34 -19.93 -5.65 -0.45
CA LYS A 34 -19.69 -5.39 0.97
C LYS A 34 -20.57 -6.28 1.86
N ILE A 35 -20.20 -7.52 2.02
CA ILE A 35 -21.03 -8.55 2.69
C ILE A 35 -21.48 -8.16 4.11
N SER A 36 -20.63 -7.45 4.88
CA SER A 36 -20.90 -7.16 6.30
C SER A 36 -21.95 -6.08 6.55
N ASN A 37 -22.05 -5.09 5.67
CA ASN A 37 -22.98 -3.97 5.86
C ASN A 37 -24.44 -4.41 5.61
N ALA A 38 -24.65 -5.31 4.68
CA ALA A 38 -25.98 -5.86 4.40
C ALA A 38 -26.61 -6.56 5.63
N ALA A 39 -25.81 -7.28 6.42
CA ALA A 39 -26.27 -7.96 7.62
C ALA A 39 -26.68 -7.00 8.77
N TYR A 40 -26.01 -5.86 8.90
CA TYR A 40 -26.33 -4.83 9.89
C TYR A 40 -27.65 -4.10 9.56
N GLU A 41 -27.86 -3.77 8.30
CA GLU A 41 -29.10 -3.12 7.85
C GLU A 41 -30.32 -4.03 7.94
N VAL A 42 -30.15 -5.36 7.83
CA VAL A 42 -31.25 -6.34 7.96
C VAL A 42 -31.68 -6.52 9.41
N LYS A 43 -30.74 -6.45 10.37
CA LYS A 43 -31.01 -6.67 11.79
C LYS A 43 -31.45 -5.40 12.54
N GLY A 44 -31.22 -4.22 11.96
CA GLY A 44 -31.63 -2.96 12.56
C GLY A 44 -33.12 -2.67 12.32
N LYS A 45 -33.77 -2.01 13.30
CA LYS A 45 -35.12 -1.43 13.16
C LYS A 45 -35.13 -0.25 12.15
N SER A 46 -34.41 -0.35 11.05
CA SER A 46 -34.26 0.70 10.05
C SER A 46 -35.55 0.86 9.29
N ARG A 47 -36.25 1.97 9.51
CA ARG A 47 -37.45 2.36 8.77
C ARG A 47 -37.20 2.61 7.25
N PHE A 48 -35.96 2.45 6.79
CA PHE A 48 -35.56 2.78 5.42
C PHE A 48 -35.75 1.63 4.41
N LEU A 49 -36.03 0.42 4.84
CA LEU A 49 -36.12 -0.76 3.96
C LEU A 49 -37.56 -1.08 3.49
N GLY A 50 -38.51 -0.18 3.74
CA GLY A 50 -39.92 -0.45 3.45
C GLY A 50 -40.50 -1.53 4.38
N LYS A 51 -41.65 -2.07 4.00
CA LYS A 51 -42.24 -3.19 4.73
C LYS A 51 -41.55 -4.49 4.29
N PRO A 52 -40.88 -5.23 5.21
CA PRO A 52 -40.23 -6.50 4.85
C PRO A 52 -41.28 -7.48 4.28
N TYR A 53 -40.87 -8.24 3.27
CA TYR A 53 -41.66 -9.27 2.60
C TYR A 53 -42.86 -8.75 1.77
N GLU A 54 -43.05 -7.44 1.63
CA GLU A 54 -44.06 -6.87 0.74
C GLU A 54 -43.44 -6.47 -0.61
N PRO A 55 -44.21 -6.45 -1.71
CA PRO A 55 -43.78 -5.88 -2.98
C PRO A 55 -43.37 -4.40 -2.82
N ASN A 56 -42.46 -3.91 -3.69
CA ASN A 56 -41.90 -2.55 -3.68
C ASN A 56 -40.97 -2.23 -2.48
N ALA A 57 -40.43 -3.25 -1.84
CA ALA A 57 -39.34 -3.04 -0.90
C ALA A 57 -38.11 -2.42 -1.60
N ILE A 58 -37.34 -1.60 -0.87
CA ILE A 58 -36.14 -0.94 -1.40
C ILE A 58 -35.01 -1.99 -1.50
N ILE A 59 -34.39 -2.08 -2.69
CA ILE A 59 -33.22 -2.92 -2.88
C ILE A 59 -32.04 -2.30 -2.09
N LYS A 60 -31.35 -3.14 -1.33
CA LYS A 60 -30.18 -2.73 -0.56
C LYS A 60 -29.02 -2.37 -1.50
N ASN A 61 -28.28 -1.34 -1.14
CA ASN A 61 -27.04 -0.99 -1.80
C ASN A 61 -25.88 -1.64 -1.05
N ASP A 62 -25.55 -2.88 -1.42
CA ASP A 62 -24.48 -3.69 -0.82
C ASP A 62 -23.23 -3.77 -1.73
N ILE A 63 -23.23 -3.01 -2.82
CA ILE A 63 -22.09 -2.95 -3.76
C ILE A 63 -21.54 -1.53 -3.88
N GLU A 64 -20.23 -1.46 -4.21
CA GLU A 64 -19.59 -0.24 -4.73
C GLU A 64 -18.87 -0.55 -6.04
N TYR A 65 -18.80 0.49 -6.91
CA TYR A 65 -18.10 0.41 -8.17
C TYR A 65 -16.68 0.96 -8.01
N ILE A 66 -15.67 0.17 -8.37
CA ILE A 66 -14.31 0.65 -8.56
C ILE A 66 -14.15 0.93 -10.06
N LEU A 67 -14.17 2.22 -10.40
CA LEU A 67 -14.14 2.67 -11.79
C LEU A 67 -12.70 2.69 -12.29
N MET A 68 -12.44 1.95 -13.34
CA MET A 68 -11.13 1.84 -13.97
C MET A 68 -11.03 2.81 -15.15
N GLN A 69 -10.27 3.88 -14.96
CA GLN A 69 -10.04 4.91 -15.97
C GLN A 69 -8.56 5.01 -16.29
N ARG A 70 -8.21 5.04 -17.55
CA ARG A 70 -6.83 5.12 -18.00
C ARG A 70 -6.60 6.39 -18.82
N LYS A 71 -5.52 7.11 -18.50
CA LYS A 71 -5.08 8.23 -19.34
C LYS A 71 -4.69 7.72 -20.73
N PRO A 72 -5.07 8.40 -21.83
CA PRO A 72 -4.62 8.06 -23.16
C PRO A 72 -3.10 8.04 -23.27
N GLY A 73 -2.56 7.16 -24.10
CA GLY A 73 -1.13 7.02 -24.33
C GLY A 73 -0.67 5.55 -24.32
N GLY A 74 0.63 5.37 -24.53
CA GLY A 74 1.24 4.05 -24.52
C GLY A 74 1.36 3.46 -23.12
N TYR A 75 1.55 2.13 -23.04
CA TYR A 75 1.85 1.46 -21.79
C TYR A 75 3.24 1.86 -21.30
N ARG A 76 3.36 2.05 -19.97
CA ARG A 76 4.65 2.19 -19.31
C ARG A 76 5.52 0.96 -19.59
N LYS A 77 6.81 1.19 -19.81
CA LYS A 77 7.81 0.12 -19.96
C LYS A 77 8.60 0.00 -18.66
N PRO A 78 8.22 -0.88 -17.72
CA PRO A 78 8.98 -1.11 -16.50
C PRO A 78 10.28 -1.84 -16.80
N THR A 79 11.28 -1.68 -15.92
CA THR A 79 12.53 -2.45 -15.99
C THR A 79 12.26 -3.91 -15.65
N ASP A 80 13.19 -4.82 -16.03
CA ASP A 80 13.07 -6.25 -15.68
C ASP A 80 13.06 -6.46 -14.17
N GLU A 81 13.83 -5.68 -13.42
CA GLU A 81 13.81 -5.69 -11.94
C GLU A 81 12.41 -5.34 -11.40
N GLN A 82 11.82 -4.26 -11.91
CA GLN A 82 10.47 -3.86 -11.53
C GLN A 82 9.43 -4.96 -11.84
N ARG A 83 9.55 -5.61 -13.01
CA ARG A 83 8.67 -6.72 -13.38
C ARG A 83 8.79 -7.90 -12.40
N ILE A 84 10.02 -8.27 -12.06
CA ILE A 84 10.29 -9.40 -11.14
C ILE A 84 9.74 -9.08 -9.74
N LEU A 85 10.02 -7.87 -9.22
CA LEU A 85 9.60 -7.46 -7.88
C LEU A 85 8.09 -7.18 -7.76
N SER A 86 7.41 -7.00 -8.89
CA SER A 86 5.97 -6.74 -8.91
C SER A 86 5.12 -7.98 -9.17
N LYS A 87 5.72 -9.13 -9.43
CA LYS A 87 4.97 -10.37 -9.68
C LYS A 87 4.04 -10.68 -8.51
N ILE A 88 2.84 -11.08 -8.86
CA ILE A 88 1.87 -11.67 -7.94
C ILE A 88 1.84 -13.18 -8.15
N THR A 89 1.35 -13.93 -7.17
CA THR A 89 1.23 -15.39 -7.29
C THR A 89 0.11 -15.76 -8.27
N LYS A 90 0.12 -17.00 -8.77
CA LYS A 90 -0.97 -17.50 -9.60
C LYS A 90 -2.31 -17.44 -8.88
N LYS A 91 -2.33 -17.77 -7.58
CA LYS A 91 -3.56 -17.69 -6.76
C LYS A 91 -4.10 -16.27 -6.68
N GLU A 92 -3.23 -15.29 -6.39
CA GLU A 92 -3.61 -13.87 -6.35
C GLU A 92 -4.13 -13.40 -7.72
N PHE A 93 -3.46 -13.81 -8.81
CA PHE A 93 -3.91 -13.48 -10.16
C PHE A 93 -5.32 -14.06 -10.44
N ASP A 94 -5.53 -15.35 -10.20
CA ASP A 94 -6.80 -16.03 -10.45
C ASP A 94 -7.95 -15.47 -9.61
N GLU A 95 -7.65 -14.93 -8.42
CA GLU A 95 -8.62 -14.35 -7.51
C GLU A 95 -8.91 -12.88 -7.78
N TRP A 96 -7.86 -12.06 -8.04
CA TRP A 96 -7.98 -10.61 -8.09
C TRP A 96 -8.39 -10.07 -9.44
N PHE A 97 -7.96 -10.71 -10.56
CA PHE A 97 -8.29 -10.26 -11.91
C PHE A 97 -9.71 -10.70 -12.34
N ARG A 98 -10.65 -10.55 -11.40
CA ARG A 98 -12.08 -10.79 -11.61
C ARG A 98 -12.85 -9.50 -11.40
N GLN A 99 -13.97 -9.39 -12.12
CA GLN A 99 -14.81 -8.20 -12.06
C GLN A 99 -15.59 -8.10 -10.73
N PHE A 100 -15.82 -9.20 -10.03
CA PHE A 100 -16.60 -9.25 -8.80
C PHE A 100 -15.73 -9.62 -7.60
N TRP A 101 -15.70 -8.74 -6.60
CA TRP A 101 -14.91 -8.92 -5.38
C TRP A 101 -15.78 -8.98 -4.13
N ASN A 102 -15.68 -10.07 -3.39
CA ASN A 102 -16.25 -10.22 -2.05
C ASN A 102 -15.19 -9.82 -1.02
N ILE A 103 -15.22 -8.57 -0.56
CA ILE A 103 -14.32 -8.08 0.48
C ILE A 103 -15.16 -7.44 1.57
N THR A 104 -14.97 -7.88 2.82
CA THR A 104 -15.67 -7.32 3.97
C THR A 104 -15.36 -5.83 4.12
N GLY A 105 -16.37 -5.01 4.33
CA GLY A 105 -16.23 -3.58 4.55
C GLY A 105 -15.43 -3.27 5.81
N ALA A 106 -14.84 -2.07 5.87
CA ALA A 106 -14.12 -1.60 7.04
C ALA A 106 -15.07 -1.00 8.08
N SER A 107 -14.62 -0.98 9.34
CA SER A 107 -15.36 -0.36 10.44
C SER A 107 -15.43 1.16 10.30
N THR A 108 -16.63 1.73 10.43
CA THR A 108 -16.87 3.19 10.38
C THR A 108 -16.54 3.91 11.69
N LYS A 109 -15.98 3.22 12.69
CA LYS A 109 -15.70 3.79 14.02
C LYS A 109 -14.78 5.02 13.98
N ASN A 110 -13.76 4.98 13.11
CA ASN A 110 -12.73 6.03 13.07
C ASN A 110 -12.78 6.90 11.79
N HIS A 111 -13.67 6.58 10.86
CA HIS A 111 -13.84 7.32 9.61
C HIS A 111 -15.24 7.04 9.04
N PRO A 112 -15.96 8.04 8.52
CA PRO A 112 -17.34 7.86 8.07
C PRO A 112 -17.47 6.99 6.81
N ALA A 113 -16.46 6.97 5.96
CA ALA A 113 -16.46 6.21 4.71
C ALA A 113 -15.13 5.44 4.51
N PRO A 114 -14.79 4.49 5.39
CA PRO A 114 -13.55 3.74 5.26
C PRO A 114 -13.69 2.64 4.23
N PHE A 115 -12.60 2.31 3.56
CA PHE A 115 -12.47 1.08 2.80
C PHE A 115 -11.40 0.16 3.42
N PRO A 116 -11.52 -1.16 3.26
CA PRO A 116 -10.60 -2.11 3.87
C PRO A 116 -9.21 -2.03 3.22
N TYR A 117 -8.15 -2.27 4.02
CA TYR A 117 -6.76 -2.33 3.56
C TYR A 117 -6.59 -3.25 2.35
N GLU A 118 -7.23 -4.41 2.38
CA GLU A 118 -7.18 -5.42 1.31
C GLU A 118 -7.55 -4.85 -0.07
N LEU A 119 -8.53 -3.95 -0.12
CA LEU A 119 -8.95 -3.31 -1.37
C LEU A 119 -7.83 -2.45 -1.97
N ALA A 120 -7.22 -1.59 -1.17
CA ALA A 120 -6.10 -0.76 -1.61
C ALA A 120 -4.87 -1.63 -1.97
N TYR A 121 -4.58 -2.65 -1.17
CA TYR A 121 -3.48 -3.57 -1.39
C TYR A 121 -3.59 -4.28 -2.75
N ARG A 122 -4.76 -4.85 -3.06
CA ARG A 122 -5.01 -5.51 -4.35
C ARG A 122 -4.83 -4.54 -5.52
N LEU A 123 -5.48 -3.39 -5.47
CA LEU A 123 -5.41 -2.39 -6.55
C LEU A 123 -3.97 -1.92 -6.81
N ILE A 124 -3.21 -1.62 -5.76
CA ILE A 124 -1.82 -1.19 -5.90
C ILE A 124 -0.95 -2.31 -6.50
N ARG A 125 -1.10 -3.54 -6.04
CA ARG A 125 -0.36 -4.70 -6.57
C ARG A 125 -0.72 -5.03 -8.01
N MET A 126 -1.98 -4.85 -8.41
CA MET A 126 -2.47 -5.15 -9.76
C MET A 126 -2.08 -4.09 -10.79
N PHE A 127 -2.00 -2.82 -10.39
CA PHE A 127 -1.94 -1.70 -11.33
C PHE A 127 -0.69 -0.81 -11.18
N SER A 128 0.26 -1.20 -10.35
CA SER A 128 1.53 -0.50 -10.21
C SER A 128 2.72 -1.46 -10.10
N PHE A 129 3.89 -0.97 -10.49
CA PHE A 129 5.15 -1.69 -10.33
C PHE A 129 5.90 -1.25 -9.07
N TYR A 130 6.84 -2.07 -8.63
CA TYR A 130 7.80 -1.73 -7.57
C TYR A 130 8.43 -0.35 -7.82
N GLY A 131 8.45 0.50 -6.79
CA GLY A 131 8.97 1.85 -6.87
C GLY A 131 8.09 2.85 -7.62
N ASP A 132 6.87 2.49 -8.05
CA ASP A 132 5.90 3.43 -8.61
C ASP A 132 5.35 4.36 -7.55
N THR A 133 4.82 5.51 -7.98
CA THR A 133 4.16 6.46 -7.09
C THR A 133 2.64 6.32 -7.19
N VAL A 134 2.00 6.08 -6.07
CA VAL A 134 0.55 6.04 -5.90
C VAL A 134 0.07 7.39 -5.38
N LEU A 135 -0.88 8.01 -6.05
CA LEU A 135 -1.52 9.25 -5.61
C LEU A 135 -2.92 8.94 -5.08
N ASP A 136 -3.20 9.39 -3.86
CA ASP A 136 -4.55 9.41 -3.29
C ASP A 136 -4.92 10.85 -2.95
N PRO A 137 -5.77 11.50 -3.78
CA PRO A 137 -6.13 12.90 -3.59
C PRO A 137 -7.12 13.15 -2.44
N LEU A 138 -7.65 12.10 -1.80
CA LEU A 138 -8.60 12.13 -0.70
C LEU A 138 -8.27 11.05 0.33
N CYS A 139 -7.05 11.09 0.86
CA CYS A 139 -6.42 9.95 1.52
C CYS A 139 -6.99 9.60 2.91
N GLY A 140 -7.77 10.46 3.51
CA GLY A 140 -8.37 10.23 4.82
C GLY A 140 -7.34 9.79 5.86
N THR A 141 -7.57 8.64 6.48
CA THR A 141 -6.69 8.06 7.51
C THR A 141 -5.50 7.28 6.95
N GLY A 142 -5.17 7.40 5.66
CA GLY A 142 -3.94 6.90 5.07
C GLY A 142 -3.91 5.43 4.68
N THR A 143 -5.04 4.80 4.41
CA THR A 143 -5.08 3.37 4.05
C THR A 143 -4.35 3.07 2.74
N THR A 144 -4.49 3.92 1.73
CA THR A 144 -3.77 3.80 0.45
C THR A 144 -2.25 3.93 0.64
N MET A 145 -1.81 4.93 1.43
CA MET A 145 -0.38 5.12 1.71
C MET A 145 0.22 3.95 2.48
N LEU A 146 -0.52 3.40 3.45
CA LEU A 146 -0.09 2.21 4.18
C LEU A 146 0.07 1.00 3.22
N ALA A 147 -0.86 0.82 2.30
CA ALA A 147 -0.77 -0.26 1.32
C ALA A 147 0.38 -0.06 0.33
N ALA A 148 0.63 1.18 -0.12
CA ALA A 148 1.76 1.53 -0.95
C ALA A 148 3.09 1.27 -0.23
N MET A 149 3.22 1.69 1.04
CA MET A 149 4.39 1.46 1.88
C MET A 149 4.72 -0.03 2.02
N ARG A 150 3.72 -0.86 2.34
CA ARG A 150 3.89 -2.30 2.52
C ARG A 150 4.19 -3.08 1.23
N THR A 151 3.99 -2.44 0.10
CA THR A 151 4.22 -3.03 -1.23
C THR A 151 5.42 -2.41 -1.95
N ASP A 152 6.24 -1.62 -1.25
CA ASP A 152 7.42 -0.92 -1.78
C ASP A 152 7.08 0.04 -2.93
N ARG A 153 5.95 0.75 -2.83
CA ARG A 153 5.59 1.86 -3.70
C ARG A 153 5.76 3.18 -2.95
N HIS A 154 6.08 4.22 -3.71
CA HIS A 154 5.97 5.60 -3.21
C HIS A 154 4.50 5.98 -3.13
N SER A 155 4.17 6.92 -2.26
CA SER A 155 2.81 7.45 -2.21
C SER A 155 2.78 8.95 -1.95
N ILE A 156 1.73 9.59 -2.49
CA ILE A 156 1.37 10.97 -2.24
C ILE A 156 -0.08 10.95 -1.78
N GLY A 157 -0.34 11.43 -0.56
CA GLY A 157 -1.68 11.59 -0.02
C GLY A 157 -2.03 13.07 0.10
N VAL A 158 -3.25 13.43 -0.27
CA VAL A 158 -3.80 14.78 -0.05
C VAL A 158 -5.03 14.64 0.84
N GLU A 159 -5.09 15.45 1.88
CA GLU A 159 -6.20 15.46 2.82
C GLU A 159 -6.46 16.90 3.29
N ILE A 160 -7.73 17.29 3.37
CA ILE A 160 -8.13 18.62 3.79
C ILE A 160 -8.36 18.71 5.29
N ASP A 161 -8.73 17.61 5.94
CA ASP A 161 -8.98 17.55 7.37
C ASP A 161 -7.66 17.37 8.15
N PRO A 162 -7.23 18.35 8.97
CA PRO A 162 -5.99 18.25 9.73
C PRO A 162 -5.96 17.06 10.69
N GLU A 163 -7.12 16.65 11.22
CA GLU A 163 -7.18 15.51 12.14
C GLU A 163 -6.94 14.20 11.40
N TYR A 164 -7.49 14.03 10.20
CA TYR A 164 -7.18 12.86 9.38
C TYR A 164 -5.73 12.86 8.91
N CYS A 165 -5.15 14.02 8.59
CA CYS A 165 -3.71 14.14 8.33
C CYS A 165 -2.90 13.63 9.53
N ARG A 166 -3.23 14.07 10.76
CA ARG A 166 -2.54 13.64 11.97
C ARG A 166 -2.67 12.14 12.23
N ILE A 167 -3.87 11.57 12.04
CA ILE A 167 -4.12 10.14 12.19
C ILE A 167 -3.31 9.35 11.16
N SER A 168 -3.32 9.80 9.91
CA SER A 168 -2.55 9.19 8.82
C SER A 168 -1.05 9.17 9.12
N LEU A 169 -0.49 10.33 9.52
CA LEU A 169 0.93 10.45 9.88
C LEU A 169 1.32 9.52 11.03
N ASN A 170 0.53 9.50 12.10
CA ASN A 170 0.78 8.62 13.25
C ASN A 170 0.75 7.16 12.85
N ARG A 171 -0.25 6.76 12.05
CA ARG A 171 -0.38 5.39 11.55
C ARG A 171 0.79 4.97 10.69
N LEU A 172 1.21 5.82 9.76
CA LEU A 172 2.34 5.57 8.88
C LEU A 172 3.68 5.58 9.66
N GLY A 173 3.83 6.47 10.63
CA GLY A 173 4.99 6.53 11.51
C GLY A 173 5.14 5.28 12.37
N GLN A 174 4.05 4.79 12.96
CA GLN A 174 4.06 3.53 13.71
C GLN A 174 4.45 2.34 12.82
N GLU A 175 3.89 2.29 11.61
CA GLU A 175 4.20 1.24 10.66
C GLU A 175 5.65 1.33 10.16
N SER A 176 6.17 2.53 9.91
CA SER A 176 7.57 2.72 9.49
C SER A 176 8.57 2.24 10.53
N ASN A 177 8.24 2.34 11.82
CA ASN A 177 9.05 1.79 12.90
C ASN A 177 8.98 0.26 12.97
N ASN A 178 7.87 -0.34 12.55
CA ASN A 178 7.66 -1.79 12.50
C ASN A 178 8.19 -2.42 11.21
N LEU A 179 8.16 -1.68 10.11
CA LEU A 179 8.75 -2.07 8.84
C LEU A 179 10.22 -1.65 8.87
N PHE A 180 11.12 -2.56 8.59
CA PHE A 180 12.56 -2.33 8.44
C PHE A 180 12.91 -1.49 7.20
N ASN A 181 12.05 -0.53 6.87
CA ASN A 181 12.18 0.33 5.71
C ASN A 181 12.64 1.72 6.14
N ASN A 182 13.62 2.28 5.44
CA ASN A 182 13.90 3.72 5.50
C ASN A 182 12.75 4.47 4.82
N VAL A 183 11.65 4.61 5.54
CA VAL A 183 10.50 5.41 5.11
C VAL A 183 10.76 6.84 5.53
N VAL A 184 10.78 7.74 4.56
CA VAL A 184 10.83 9.18 4.82
C VAL A 184 9.41 9.71 4.70
N LEU A 185 8.83 10.13 5.82
CA LEU A 185 7.56 10.83 5.86
C LEU A 185 7.82 12.33 5.78
N LYS A 186 7.26 12.97 4.75
CA LYS A 186 7.26 14.42 4.62
C LYS A 186 5.84 14.92 4.65
N SER A 187 5.56 15.91 5.49
CA SER A 187 4.27 16.59 5.54
C SER A 187 4.44 18.04 5.08
N LEU A 188 3.56 18.49 4.20
CA LEU A 188 3.49 19.88 3.77
C LEU A 188 2.11 20.42 4.10
N SER A 189 2.05 21.55 4.79
CA SER A 189 0.81 22.31 5.00
C SER A 189 0.79 23.49 4.03
N PHE A 190 -0.34 23.71 3.39
CA PHE A 190 -0.57 24.89 2.55
C PHE A 190 -1.32 25.94 3.35
N SER A 191 -0.79 27.17 3.44
CA SER A 191 -1.53 28.30 3.99
C SER A 191 -2.66 28.72 3.03
N GLU A 192 -3.72 29.33 3.56
CA GLU A 192 -4.89 29.79 2.75
C GLU A 192 -4.49 30.69 1.56
N ASN A 193 -3.37 31.39 1.65
CA ASN A 193 -2.86 32.26 0.58
C ASN A 193 -2.15 31.49 -0.57
N GLN A 194 -1.90 30.20 -0.40
CA GLN A 194 -1.27 29.33 -1.43
C GLN A 194 -2.29 28.49 -2.19
N ARG A 195 -3.54 28.95 -2.29
CA ARG A 195 -4.54 28.29 -3.15
C ARG A 195 -4.03 28.18 -4.55
N LEU A 196 -3.77 26.95 -5.01
CA LEU A 196 -3.50 26.64 -6.40
C LEU A 196 -4.66 27.21 -7.24
N ARG A 197 -4.42 28.32 -7.94
CA ARG A 197 -5.30 28.75 -9.03
C ARG A 197 -5.16 27.72 -10.13
N VAL A 198 -6.10 26.79 -10.23
CA VAL A 198 -6.30 26.00 -11.44
C VAL A 198 -6.81 27.00 -12.49
N VAL A 199 -5.89 27.57 -13.23
CA VAL A 199 -6.23 28.38 -14.40
C VAL A 199 -6.73 27.41 -15.45
N ARG A 200 -8.03 27.41 -15.66
CA ARG A 200 -8.67 26.74 -16.79
C ARG A 200 -8.25 27.49 -18.06
N ASP A 201 -7.17 27.04 -18.66
CA ASP A 201 -6.80 27.54 -19.98
C ASP A 201 -7.60 26.77 -21.01
N SER A 202 -8.60 27.45 -21.56
CA SER A 202 -9.58 26.89 -22.53
C SER A 202 -8.97 26.57 -23.90
N LYS A 203 -7.64 26.68 -24.07
CA LYS A 203 -6.95 26.54 -25.37
C LYS A 203 -5.87 25.46 -25.43
N LEU A 204 -5.67 24.65 -24.40
CA LEU A 204 -4.57 23.68 -24.40
C LEU A 204 -5.06 22.24 -24.17
N SER A 205 -4.94 21.44 -25.20
CA SER A 205 -5.07 19.98 -25.22
C SER A 205 -3.92 19.23 -24.52
N SER A 206 -3.11 19.92 -23.71
CA SER A 206 -1.98 19.31 -22.97
C SER A 206 -1.92 19.84 -21.55
N TRP A 207 -1.94 18.90 -20.60
CA TRP A 207 -1.68 19.17 -19.19
C TRP A 207 -0.24 19.65 -19.03
N ARG A 208 -0.03 20.92 -18.79
CA ARG A 208 1.30 21.41 -18.38
C ARG A 208 1.46 21.26 -16.86
N THR A 209 2.56 20.71 -16.50
CA THR A 209 3.08 20.47 -15.16
C THR A 209 2.98 21.72 -14.29
N VAL A 210 2.29 21.62 -13.17
CA VAL A 210 2.40 22.54 -12.03
C VAL A 210 3.87 22.56 -11.60
N SER A 211 4.41 23.74 -11.30
CA SER A 211 5.83 23.96 -11.02
C SER A 211 6.41 22.92 -10.07
N LYS A 212 7.63 22.49 -10.33
CA LYS A 212 8.42 21.51 -9.55
C LYS A 212 8.47 21.79 -8.03
N ASN A 213 8.13 22.98 -7.59
CA ASN A 213 8.22 23.42 -6.20
C ASN A 213 6.94 23.18 -5.38
N ALA A 214 5.85 22.69 -6.00
CA ALA A 214 4.57 22.46 -5.30
C ALA A 214 4.24 20.98 -5.03
N ILE A 215 5.10 20.04 -5.43
CA ILE A 215 4.87 18.60 -5.28
C ILE A 215 5.94 17.97 -4.38
N GLU A 216 6.11 18.48 -3.18
CA GLU A 216 6.84 17.76 -2.13
C GLU A 216 5.86 17.39 -1.00
N SER A 217 4.86 16.61 -1.32
CA SER A 217 3.92 16.06 -0.36
C SER A 217 4.26 14.59 -0.13
N PHE A 218 4.09 14.09 1.06
CA PHE A 218 4.26 12.70 1.51
C PHE A 218 4.90 11.74 0.49
N SER A 219 6.21 11.57 0.49
CA SER A 219 6.88 10.55 -0.31
C SER A 219 7.43 9.43 0.56
N VAL A 220 7.06 8.20 0.24
CA VAL A 220 7.68 6.98 0.79
C VAL A 220 8.73 6.51 -0.23
N THR A 221 9.99 6.48 0.16
CA THR A 221 11.09 6.01 -0.71
C THR A 221 11.57 4.64 -0.28
N SER A 222 11.61 3.67 -1.19
CA SER A 222 12.27 2.39 -0.96
C SER A 222 13.64 2.35 -1.64
N LYS A 223 14.62 1.68 -1.00
CA LYS A 223 15.95 1.45 -1.60
C LYS A 223 15.88 0.31 -2.62
N SER A 224 16.63 0.40 -3.71
CA SER A 224 16.77 -0.69 -4.68
C SER A 224 17.25 -1.99 -4.02
N LYS A 225 16.55 -3.11 -4.25
CA LYS A 225 16.89 -4.45 -3.74
C LYS A 225 18.35 -4.82 -4.01
N LYS A 226 18.85 -4.55 -5.23
CA LYS A 226 20.25 -4.86 -5.60
C LYS A 226 21.26 -4.15 -4.72
N LEU A 227 21.00 -2.85 -4.43
CA LEU A 227 21.89 -2.05 -3.59
C LEU A 227 21.91 -2.58 -2.15
N VAL A 228 20.73 -2.91 -1.62
CA VAL A 228 20.60 -3.45 -0.26
C VAL A 228 21.23 -4.84 -0.15
N ILE A 229 20.98 -5.74 -1.12
CA ILE A 229 21.64 -7.06 -1.17
C ILE A 229 23.16 -6.90 -1.25
N LYS A 230 23.67 -5.96 -2.08
CA LYS A 230 25.10 -5.68 -2.15
C LYS A 230 25.66 -5.21 -0.80
N LYS A 231 24.91 -4.39 -0.06
CA LYS A 231 25.29 -3.96 1.29
C LYS A 231 25.27 -5.12 2.30
N PHE A 232 24.26 -5.97 2.31
CA PHE A 232 24.26 -7.14 3.20
C PHE A 232 25.43 -8.09 2.95
N ARG A 233 25.87 -8.21 1.70
CA ARG A 233 27.04 -9.03 1.35
C ARG A 233 28.37 -8.50 1.86
N THR A 234 28.44 -7.27 2.41
CA THR A 234 29.62 -6.79 3.13
C THR A 234 29.76 -7.44 4.51
N ILE A 235 28.72 -8.06 5.02
CA ILE A 235 28.74 -8.79 6.30
C ILE A 235 29.44 -10.14 6.08
N PRO A 236 30.46 -10.48 6.86
CA PRO A 236 31.12 -11.77 6.78
C PRO A 236 30.14 -12.95 6.93
N GLY A 237 30.21 -13.93 6.02
CA GLY A 237 29.33 -15.09 6.00
C GLY A 237 27.97 -14.87 5.31
N VAL A 238 27.62 -13.64 4.95
CA VAL A 238 26.36 -13.35 4.24
C VAL A 238 26.57 -13.42 2.72
N GLY A 239 26.19 -14.57 2.14
CA GLY A 239 26.13 -14.76 0.67
C GLY A 239 24.82 -14.22 0.07
N ASN A 240 24.67 -14.35 -1.28
CA ASN A 240 23.48 -13.87 -1.99
C ASN A 240 22.17 -14.39 -1.40
N LYS A 241 22.08 -15.72 -1.14
CA LYS A 241 20.87 -16.35 -0.60
C LYS A 241 20.47 -15.76 0.76
N ILE A 242 21.46 -15.55 1.65
CA ILE A 242 21.20 -14.98 2.98
C ILE A 242 20.83 -13.51 2.88
N ALA A 243 21.48 -12.75 2.01
CA ALA A 243 21.15 -11.35 1.77
C ALA A 243 19.72 -11.18 1.21
N GLU A 244 19.29 -12.09 0.31
CA GLU A 244 17.91 -12.13 -0.17
C GLU A 244 16.92 -12.47 0.92
N MET A 245 17.25 -13.43 1.80
CA MET A 245 16.43 -13.78 2.95
C MET A 245 16.32 -12.63 3.95
N LEU A 246 17.40 -11.90 4.23
CA LEU A 246 17.35 -10.68 5.04
C LEU A 246 16.42 -9.63 4.42
N TRP A 247 16.44 -9.48 3.10
CA TRP A 247 15.50 -8.63 2.39
C TRP A 247 14.05 -9.13 2.51
N GLU A 248 13.80 -10.45 2.40
CA GLU A 248 12.47 -11.07 2.58
C GLU A 248 11.91 -10.86 4.00
N LEU A 249 12.79 -10.82 5.03
CA LEU A 249 12.43 -10.43 6.39
C LEU A 249 12.08 -8.94 6.55
N GLY A 250 12.23 -8.14 5.50
CA GLY A 250 11.94 -6.72 5.54
C GLY A 250 13.13 -5.83 5.89
N LEU A 251 14.35 -6.38 6.08
CA LEU A 251 15.55 -5.58 6.35
C LEU A 251 16.01 -4.85 5.09
N ARG A 252 16.41 -3.59 5.23
CA ARG A 252 16.81 -2.73 4.10
C ARG A 252 18.20 -2.11 4.27
N SER A 253 18.84 -2.30 5.42
CA SER A 253 20.21 -1.86 5.68
C SER A 253 20.89 -2.72 6.71
N VAL A 254 22.25 -2.65 6.75
CA VAL A 254 23.06 -3.39 7.74
C VAL A 254 22.80 -2.86 9.15
N GLU A 255 22.57 -1.55 9.27
CA GLU A 255 22.33 -0.87 10.55
C GLU A 255 21.04 -1.38 11.24
N GLU A 256 20.08 -1.87 10.46
CA GLU A 256 18.82 -2.41 10.99
C GLU A 256 18.98 -3.77 11.69
N LEU A 257 20.12 -4.42 11.53
CA LEU A 257 20.48 -5.61 12.30
C LEU A 257 20.96 -5.27 13.72
N LYS A 258 21.36 -4.01 13.96
CA LYS A 258 21.91 -3.58 15.26
C LYS A 258 20.90 -3.82 16.38
N GLY A 259 21.33 -4.54 17.42
CA GLY A 259 20.52 -4.83 18.60
C GLY A 259 19.35 -5.80 18.37
N ARG A 260 19.26 -6.44 17.20
CA ARG A 260 18.23 -7.46 16.95
C ARG A 260 18.56 -8.76 17.68
N ASN A 261 17.49 -9.51 17.99
CA ASN A 261 17.64 -10.86 18.51
C ASN A 261 17.83 -11.87 17.35
N PRO A 262 19.00 -12.54 17.25
CA PRO A 262 19.28 -13.47 16.15
C PRO A 262 18.35 -14.70 16.13
N GLU A 263 17.91 -15.16 17.31
CA GLU A 263 17.01 -16.31 17.48
C GLU A 263 15.62 -15.99 16.94
N GLU A 264 15.14 -14.78 17.19
CA GLU A 264 13.87 -14.29 16.66
C GLU A 264 13.92 -14.13 15.13
N LEU A 265 15.01 -13.59 14.62
CA LEU A 265 15.23 -13.50 13.16
C LEU A 265 15.23 -14.90 12.52
N TYR A 266 15.91 -15.87 13.14
CA TYR A 266 15.94 -17.24 12.67
C TYR A 266 14.55 -17.91 12.68
N LYS A 267 13.77 -17.70 13.75
CA LYS A 267 12.40 -18.19 13.86
C LYS A 267 11.53 -17.65 12.72
N ARG A 268 11.59 -16.36 12.47
CA ARG A 268 10.86 -15.71 11.35
C ARG A 268 11.30 -16.24 9.98
N PHE A 269 12.58 -16.57 9.80
CA PHE A 269 13.03 -17.24 8.58
C PHE A 269 12.38 -18.62 8.39
N CYS A 270 12.33 -19.42 9.44
CA CYS A 270 11.68 -20.73 9.39
C CYS A 270 10.18 -20.60 9.06
N GLU A 271 9.50 -19.61 9.63
CA GLU A 271 8.10 -19.30 9.33
C GLU A 271 7.90 -18.90 7.87
N LEU A 272 8.74 -18.03 7.32
CA LEU A 272 8.69 -17.62 5.90
C LEU A 272 8.91 -18.79 4.93
N LYS A 273 9.75 -19.75 5.28
CA LYS A 273 10.06 -20.92 4.43
C LYS A 273 9.08 -22.08 4.66
N GLY A 274 8.22 -22.01 5.67
CA GLY A 274 7.29 -23.10 6.02
C GLY A 274 7.99 -24.37 6.51
N SER A 275 9.30 -24.31 6.81
CA SER A 275 10.11 -25.45 7.26
C SER A 275 11.29 -24.99 8.10
N ARG A 276 11.79 -25.89 8.94
CA ARG A 276 13.00 -25.62 9.73
C ARG A 276 14.22 -25.53 8.81
N ILE A 277 14.96 -24.41 8.92
CA ILE A 277 16.19 -24.15 8.15
C ILE A 277 17.40 -24.66 8.93
N ASP A 278 18.49 -24.96 8.22
CA ASP A 278 19.75 -25.36 8.81
C ASP A 278 20.19 -24.38 9.91
N ARG A 279 20.63 -24.93 11.05
CA ARG A 279 21.04 -24.17 12.23
C ARG A 279 22.28 -23.29 11.99
N CYS A 280 23.08 -23.58 10.96
CA CYS A 280 24.17 -22.71 10.51
C CYS A 280 23.68 -21.31 10.14
N MET A 281 22.43 -21.16 9.71
CA MET A 281 21.80 -19.85 9.46
C MET A 281 21.73 -19.00 10.74
N LEU A 282 21.39 -19.60 11.89
CA LEU A 282 21.37 -18.89 13.16
C LEU A 282 22.77 -18.33 13.51
N TYR A 283 23.82 -19.10 13.24
CA TYR A 283 25.20 -18.65 13.53
C TYR A 283 25.60 -17.49 12.63
N VAL A 284 25.17 -17.50 11.35
CA VAL A 284 25.39 -16.37 10.44
C VAL A 284 24.61 -15.14 10.92
N LEU A 285 23.37 -15.31 11.41
CA LEU A 285 22.58 -14.18 11.94
C LEU A 285 23.20 -13.59 13.20
N ARG A 286 23.74 -14.42 14.11
CA ARG A 286 24.48 -13.95 15.30
C ARG A 286 25.71 -13.12 14.90
N CYS A 287 26.49 -13.60 13.93
CA CYS A 287 27.62 -12.87 13.36
C CYS A 287 27.17 -11.57 12.69
N ALA A 288 26.06 -11.56 11.96
CA ALA A 288 25.54 -10.39 11.28
C ALA A 288 25.05 -9.31 12.26
N VAL A 289 24.37 -9.70 13.33
CA VAL A 289 23.95 -8.77 14.40
C VAL A 289 25.16 -8.19 15.13
N TYR A 290 26.16 -9.00 15.44
CA TYR A 290 27.42 -8.55 16.02
C TYR A 290 28.11 -7.52 15.11
N TYR A 291 28.24 -7.84 13.81
CA TYR A 291 28.84 -6.94 12.82
C TYR A 291 28.14 -5.59 12.77
N ALA A 292 26.81 -5.59 12.75
CA ALA A 292 26.01 -4.36 12.69
C ALA A 292 26.05 -3.55 14.00
N SER A 293 26.31 -4.21 15.15
CA SER A 293 26.23 -3.59 16.47
C SER A 293 27.56 -2.94 16.92
N ASN A 294 28.67 -3.28 16.27
CA ASN A 294 30.01 -2.83 16.67
C ASN A 294 30.69 -2.06 15.55
N THR A 295 31.44 -1.03 15.88
CA THR A 295 32.27 -0.26 14.92
C THR A 295 33.67 -0.83 14.80
N ALA A 296 34.19 -1.46 15.88
CA ALA A 296 35.43 -2.21 15.87
C ALA A 296 35.12 -3.70 16.04
N HIS A 297 35.68 -4.55 15.18
CA HIS A 297 35.34 -5.96 15.13
C HIS A 297 36.51 -6.84 15.55
N ASP A 298 36.25 -7.77 16.46
CA ASP A 298 37.15 -8.89 16.72
C ASP A 298 37.18 -9.83 15.52
N PRO A 299 38.36 -10.11 14.89
CA PRO A 299 38.47 -11.01 13.74
C PRO A 299 37.95 -12.43 14.03
N GLN A 300 37.96 -12.90 15.27
CA GLN A 300 37.41 -14.21 15.62
C GLN A 300 35.89 -14.22 15.63
N LEU A 301 35.24 -13.12 16.02
CA LEU A 301 33.79 -12.97 16.04
C LEU A 301 33.20 -12.66 14.64
N LEU A 302 34.03 -12.33 13.65
CA LEU A 302 33.62 -12.23 12.25
C LEU A 302 33.51 -13.59 11.55
N LYS A 303 34.01 -14.65 12.19
CA LYS A 303 33.89 -16.03 11.70
C LYS A 303 32.58 -16.62 12.21
N TRP A 304 31.54 -16.69 11.34
CA TRP A 304 30.19 -17.13 11.73
C TRP A 304 30.18 -18.52 12.40
N TRP A 305 31.11 -19.42 12.10
CA TRP A 305 31.21 -20.73 12.73
C TRP A 305 31.67 -20.70 14.19
N ASN A 306 32.25 -19.59 14.67
CA ASN A 306 32.59 -19.40 16.06
C ASN A 306 31.39 -19.01 16.94
N TRP A 307 30.20 -18.85 16.31
CA TRP A 307 28.94 -18.58 17.00
C TRP A 307 28.10 -19.83 17.25
N LYS A 308 28.69 -21.01 17.00
CA LYS A 308 28.08 -22.28 17.30
C LYS A 308 27.95 -22.42 18.82
N ASP A 309 26.71 -22.71 19.29
CA ASP A 309 26.38 -23.04 20.68
C ASP A 309 26.82 -21.99 21.74
N LYS A 310 26.78 -20.69 21.35
CA LYS A 310 26.91 -19.56 22.30
C LYS A 310 25.55 -19.06 22.75
#